data_93183347f902c3328ceaca8ee8687ae1
#
_entry.id   93183347f902c3328ceaca8ee8687ae1
#
_cell.length_a   1.000
_cell.length_b   1.000
_cell.length_c   1.000
_cell.angle_alpha   90.00
_cell.angle_beta   90.00
_cell.angle_gamma   90.00
#
_symmetry.space_group_name_H-M   'P 1'
#
loop_
_entity.id
_entity.type
_entity.pdbx_description
1 polymer ?
#
loop_
_entity_poly.entity_id
_entity_poly.type
_entity_poly.pdbx_seq_one_letter_code
_entity_poly.pdbx_strand_id
1 'polypeptide(L)'
;MQIATKFGFDIKNGVSVGLDSRPETIRKAVEGSLRRLKTDHIDLLYQHRADPKVPVEVVVETISRLMEEGKVLHWGMSEVSIRTIRKAHTMLPLTAIQNEYSIWYRDVETELLSVLEELGIGLVCFCPLGRGYLTGNLKQSNFTSKDVRIGMPRFSSEAALKANQDC
;
A
#
# COMPACT_ATOMS: atom_id res chain seq x y z
N MET A 1 19.22 9.56 -0.57
CA MET A 1 18.37 8.32 -0.60
C MET A 1 16.95 8.76 -0.45
N GLN A 2 16.01 8.24 -1.26
CA GLN A 2 14.58 8.55 -1.12
C GLN A 2 13.92 7.48 -0.24
N ILE A 3 13.03 7.89 0.64
CA ILE A 3 12.36 7.01 1.60
C ILE A 3 10.85 7.09 1.43
N ALA A 4 10.21 5.95 1.20
CA ALA A 4 8.76 5.82 1.23
C ALA A 4 8.30 5.10 2.50
N THR A 5 7.25 5.61 3.15
CA THR A 5 6.62 4.97 4.30
C THR A 5 5.09 5.02 4.17
N LYS A 6 4.37 4.44 5.15
CA LYS A 6 2.92 4.28 5.07
C LYS A 6 2.22 4.62 6.38
N PHE A 7 0.95 5.05 6.27
CA PHE A 7 -0.01 5.16 7.37
C PHE A 7 -1.30 4.40 7.03
N GLY A 8 -2.25 4.32 7.95
CA GLY A 8 -3.60 3.82 7.70
C GLY A 8 -3.98 2.57 8.47
N PHE A 9 -3.04 1.90 9.13
CA PHE A 9 -3.35 0.82 10.07
C PHE A 9 -3.33 1.32 11.52
N ASP A 10 -4.33 0.87 12.31
CA ASP A 10 -4.31 0.98 13.76
C ASP A 10 -3.41 -0.12 14.34
N ILE A 11 -2.26 0.29 14.88
CA ILE A 11 -1.28 -0.64 15.44
C ILE A 11 -1.29 -0.54 16.95
N LYS A 12 -1.67 -1.63 17.63
CA LYS A 12 -1.64 -1.77 19.10
C LYS A 12 -0.69 -2.90 19.49
N ASN A 13 0.28 -2.60 20.33
CA ASN A 13 1.30 -3.56 20.77
C ASN A 13 2.00 -4.31 19.62
N GLY A 14 2.28 -3.60 18.51
CA GLY A 14 2.93 -4.18 17.34
C GLY A 14 2.02 -5.00 16.42
N VAL A 15 0.72 -5.10 16.73
CA VAL A 15 -0.27 -5.85 15.94
C VAL A 15 -1.25 -4.88 15.30
N SER A 16 -1.58 -5.13 14.02
CA SER A 16 -2.65 -4.40 13.34
C SER A 16 -4.01 -4.88 13.86
N VAL A 17 -4.81 -3.95 14.38
CA VAL A 17 -6.15 -4.22 14.91
C VAL A 17 -7.25 -3.64 14.02
N GLY A 18 -6.89 -3.02 12.91
CA GLY A 18 -7.84 -2.45 11.96
C GLY A 18 -7.23 -1.31 11.15
N LEU A 19 -8.12 -0.50 10.56
CA LEU A 19 -7.75 0.70 9.81
C LEU A 19 -8.06 1.93 10.64
N ASP A 20 -7.21 2.95 10.55
CA ASP A 20 -7.42 4.25 11.12
C ASP A 20 -6.70 5.33 10.30
N SER A 21 -7.49 6.09 9.54
CA SER A 21 -7.01 7.22 8.74
C SER A 21 -7.52 8.57 9.26
N ARG A 22 -7.86 8.67 10.55
CA ARG A 22 -8.22 9.95 11.16
C ARG A 22 -7.02 10.89 11.21
N PRO A 23 -7.23 12.21 11.13
CA PRO A 23 -6.16 13.20 11.07
C PRO A 23 -5.09 13.05 12.17
N GLU A 24 -5.53 12.82 13.41
CA GLU A 24 -4.61 12.63 14.54
C GLU A 24 -3.76 11.37 14.40
N THR A 25 -4.32 10.28 13.84
CA THR A 25 -3.59 9.03 13.62
C THR A 25 -2.61 9.15 12.47
N ILE A 26 -3.00 9.82 11.38
CA ILE A 26 -2.10 10.12 10.26
C ILE A 26 -0.90 10.93 10.76
N ARG A 27 -1.15 12.01 11.49
CA ARG A 27 -0.10 12.89 12.02
C ARG A 27 0.84 12.13 12.96
N LYS A 28 0.29 11.32 13.87
CA LYS A 28 1.07 10.47 14.79
C LYS A 28 1.94 9.46 14.03
N ALA A 29 1.45 8.88 12.95
CA ALA A 29 2.20 7.94 12.11
C ALA A 29 3.38 8.63 11.41
N VAL A 30 3.16 9.83 10.86
CA VAL A 30 4.20 10.65 10.22
C VAL A 30 5.27 11.05 11.22
N GLU A 31 4.90 11.65 12.36
CA GLU A 31 5.82 12.04 13.42
C GLU A 31 6.63 10.84 13.95
N GLY A 32 5.96 9.68 14.09
CA GLY A 32 6.62 8.44 14.49
C GLY A 32 7.63 7.96 13.45
N SER A 33 7.33 8.10 12.17
CA SER A 33 8.22 7.74 11.06
C SER A 33 9.44 8.66 11.01
N LEU A 34 9.25 9.97 11.05
CA LEU A 34 10.34 10.96 11.06
C LEU A 34 11.33 10.70 12.21
N ARG A 35 10.79 10.43 13.40
CA ARG A 35 11.61 10.14 14.58
C ARG A 35 12.43 8.85 14.45
N ARG A 36 11.83 7.76 13.94
CA ARG A 36 12.52 6.47 13.75
C ARG A 36 13.55 6.53 12.62
N LEU A 37 13.23 7.23 11.55
CA LEU A 37 14.09 7.39 10.38
C LEU A 37 15.19 8.44 10.61
N LYS A 38 15.06 9.27 11.67
CA LYS A 38 15.97 10.37 11.98
C LYS A 38 16.11 11.34 10.81
N THR A 39 15.00 11.73 10.22
CA THR A 39 14.90 12.68 9.11
C THR A 39 13.83 13.71 9.43
N ASP A 40 13.89 14.85 8.77
CA ASP A 40 12.94 15.96 8.88
C ASP A 40 11.77 15.85 7.90
N HIS A 41 11.88 15.01 6.86
CA HIS A 41 10.85 14.81 5.87
C HIS A 41 10.75 13.35 5.41
N ILE A 42 9.61 13.01 4.80
CA ILE A 42 9.33 11.76 4.10
C ILE A 42 9.19 12.09 2.62
N ASP A 43 10.00 11.46 1.76
CA ASP A 43 9.93 11.71 0.31
C ASP A 43 8.58 11.29 -0.27
N LEU A 44 8.04 10.14 0.13
CA LEU A 44 6.77 9.63 -0.36
C LEU A 44 5.98 8.93 0.76
N LEU A 45 4.80 9.46 1.08
CA LEU A 45 3.91 8.90 2.09
C LEU A 45 2.71 8.22 1.44
N TYR A 46 2.51 6.94 1.70
CA TYR A 46 1.35 6.20 1.21
C TYR A 46 0.24 6.04 2.24
N GLN A 47 -1.02 6.22 1.83
CA GLN A 47 -2.14 5.58 2.52
C GLN A 47 -2.11 4.08 2.20
N HIS A 48 -1.83 3.23 3.21
CA HIS A 48 -1.62 1.79 3.00
C HIS A 48 -2.89 1.05 2.56
N ARG A 49 -4.04 1.45 3.15
CA ARG A 49 -5.40 1.01 2.77
C ARG A 49 -6.37 2.15 3.04
N ALA A 50 -7.39 2.30 2.19
CA ALA A 50 -8.47 3.25 2.46
C ALA A 50 -9.27 2.81 3.69
N ASP A 51 -9.49 3.74 4.62
CA ASP A 51 -10.37 3.52 5.76
C ASP A 51 -11.80 3.88 5.36
N PRO A 52 -12.74 2.92 5.34
CA PRO A 52 -14.12 3.20 4.95
C PRO A 52 -14.87 4.13 5.91
N LYS A 53 -14.33 4.35 7.11
CA LYS A 53 -14.91 5.24 8.14
C LYS A 53 -14.46 6.69 8.00
N VAL A 54 -13.44 6.95 7.17
CA VAL A 54 -12.87 8.29 7.01
C VAL A 54 -12.96 8.71 5.55
N PRO A 55 -13.73 9.74 5.21
CA PRO A 55 -13.81 10.27 3.86
C PRO A 55 -12.41 10.62 3.31
N VAL A 56 -12.19 10.34 2.02
CA VAL A 56 -10.90 10.61 1.39
C VAL A 56 -10.53 12.09 1.44
N GLU A 57 -11.50 12.98 1.46
CA GLU A 57 -11.32 14.44 1.58
C GLU A 57 -10.60 14.82 2.88
N VAL A 58 -10.98 14.17 3.99
CA VAL A 58 -10.36 14.39 5.30
C VAL A 58 -8.91 13.93 5.30
N VAL A 59 -8.65 12.80 4.63
CA VAL A 59 -7.29 12.28 4.46
C VAL A 59 -6.45 13.27 3.63
N VAL A 60 -6.96 13.68 2.47
CA VAL A 60 -6.29 14.63 1.56
C VAL A 60 -5.95 15.94 2.26
N GLU A 61 -6.90 16.52 2.98
CA GLU A 61 -6.67 17.76 3.75
C GLU A 61 -5.56 17.60 4.77
N THR A 62 -5.53 16.46 5.47
CA THR A 62 -4.49 16.17 6.46
C THR A 62 -3.11 16.05 5.81
N ILE A 63 -3.03 15.38 4.65
CA ILE A 63 -1.79 15.24 3.90
C ILE A 63 -1.33 16.59 3.36
N SER A 64 -2.24 17.40 2.80
CA SER A 64 -1.91 18.76 2.32
C SER A 64 -1.23 19.59 3.40
N ARG A 65 -1.78 19.59 4.61
CA ARG A 65 -1.16 20.30 5.75
C ARG A 65 0.22 19.76 6.12
N LEU A 66 0.43 18.44 6.06
CA LEU A 66 1.73 17.84 6.31
C LEU A 66 2.75 18.17 5.21
N MET A 67 2.30 18.37 3.97
CA MET A 67 3.13 18.84 2.87
C MET A 67 3.48 20.32 3.03
N GLU A 68 2.53 21.16 3.42
CA GLU A 68 2.77 22.58 3.75
C GLU A 68 3.75 22.75 4.91
N GLU A 69 3.73 21.83 5.87
CA GLU A 69 4.71 21.77 6.99
C GLU A 69 6.09 21.25 6.53
N GLY A 70 6.26 20.83 5.28
CA GLY A 70 7.50 20.25 4.75
C GLY A 70 7.81 18.84 5.28
N LYS A 71 6.90 18.19 6.02
CA LYS A 71 7.10 16.86 6.59
C LYS A 71 6.89 15.73 5.59
N VAL A 72 6.13 15.99 4.53
CA VAL A 72 5.85 15.05 3.43
C VAL A 72 6.07 15.79 2.13
N LEU A 73 6.87 15.24 1.23
CA LEU A 73 7.14 15.88 -0.06
C LEU A 73 6.18 15.42 -1.14
N HIS A 74 5.85 14.13 -1.15
CA HIS A 74 4.95 13.50 -2.10
C HIS A 74 4.04 12.50 -1.40
N TRP A 75 2.88 12.22 -1.98
CA TRP A 75 1.97 11.22 -1.42
C TRP A 75 1.38 10.29 -2.46
N GLY A 76 0.88 9.16 -1.99
CA GLY A 76 0.28 8.13 -2.80
C GLY A 76 -0.73 7.29 -2.02
N MET A 77 -1.34 6.34 -2.71
CA MET A 77 -2.29 5.40 -2.13
C MET A 77 -1.96 3.97 -2.55
N SER A 78 -2.52 2.98 -1.85
CA SER A 78 -2.28 1.57 -2.15
C SER A 78 -3.59 0.79 -2.12
N GLU A 79 -3.83 -0.03 -3.17
CA GLU A 79 -5.00 -0.92 -3.26
C GLU A 79 -6.33 -0.18 -3.06
N VAL A 80 -6.52 0.92 -3.77
CA VAL A 80 -7.75 1.73 -3.71
C VAL A 80 -8.49 1.69 -5.04
N SER A 81 -9.80 1.93 -5.01
CA SER A 81 -10.61 1.97 -6.22
C SER A 81 -10.24 3.15 -7.13
N ILE A 82 -10.43 3.00 -8.42
CA ILE A 82 -10.22 4.05 -9.42
C ILE A 82 -11.03 5.31 -9.09
N ARG A 83 -12.27 5.15 -8.61
CA ARG A 83 -13.08 6.26 -8.14
C ARG A 83 -12.39 7.05 -7.02
N THR A 84 -11.76 6.36 -6.07
CA THR A 84 -11.01 6.99 -4.98
C THR A 84 -9.76 7.68 -5.49
N ILE A 85 -9.03 7.05 -6.42
CA ILE A 85 -7.84 7.64 -7.07
C ILE A 85 -8.20 8.97 -7.74
N ARG A 86 -9.21 8.97 -8.63
CA ARG A 86 -9.64 10.17 -9.35
C ARG A 86 -10.07 11.28 -8.40
N LYS A 87 -10.85 10.93 -7.36
CA LYS A 87 -11.31 11.90 -6.37
C LYS A 87 -10.15 12.51 -5.58
N ALA A 88 -9.26 11.69 -5.07
CA ALA A 88 -8.09 12.13 -4.32
C ALA A 88 -7.16 12.99 -5.18
N HIS A 89 -6.86 12.54 -6.41
CA HIS A 89 -5.97 13.22 -7.33
C HIS A 89 -6.47 14.61 -7.74
N THR A 90 -7.79 14.78 -7.92
CA THR A 90 -8.41 16.10 -8.23
C THR A 90 -8.21 17.09 -7.10
N MET A 91 -8.17 16.64 -5.85
CA MET A 91 -8.02 17.52 -4.67
C MET A 91 -6.55 17.82 -4.35
N LEU A 92 -5.69 16.81 -4.46
CA LEU A 92 -4.24 16.89 -4.23
C LEU A 92 -3.56 15.87 -5.12
N PRO A 93 -2.75 16.29 -6.10
CA PRO A 93 -2.15 15.37 -7.06
C PRO A 93 -1.42 14.21 -6.40
N LEU A 94 -1.80 12.99 -6.76
CA LEU A 94 -1.12 11.76 -6.34
C LEU A 94 0.16 11.58 -7.15
N THR A 95 1.24 11.23 -6.49
CA THR A 95 2.52 10.93 -7.15
C THR A 95 2.58 9.48 -7.61
N ALA A 96 2.07 8.56 -6.79
CA ALA A 96 2.14 7.13 -7.11
C ALA A 96 0.98 6.34 -6.50
N ILE A 97 0.63 5.25 -7.17
CA ILE A 97 -0.22 4.18 -6.63
C ILE A 97 0.64 2.94 -6.41
N GLN A 98 0.47 2.26 -5.27
CA GLN A 98 1.15 1.00 -4.99
C GLN A 98 0.15 -0.15 -4.99
N ASN A 99 0.26 -1.07 -5.96
CA ASN A 99 -0.62 -2.23 -6.11
C ASN A 99 0.14 -3.54 -6.30
N GLU A 100 -0.49 -4.68 -5.99
CA GLU A 100 0.04 -5.98 -6.37
C GLU A 100 0.11 -6.07 -7.88
N TYR A 101 1.28 -6.46 -8.42
CA TYR A 101 1.46 -6.69 -9.82
C TYR A 101 2.62 -7.65 -10.06
N SER A 102 2.35 -8.71 -10.78
CA SER A 102 3.33 -9.74 -11.15
C SER A 102 2.85 -10.45 -12.40
N ILE A 103 3.64 -11.36 -12.96
CA ILE A 103 3.18 -12.24 -14.04
C ILE A 103 2.01 -13.14 -13.61
N TRP A 104 1.81 -13.30 -12.31
CA TRP A 104 0.75 -14.12 -11.70
C TRP A 104 -0.51 -13.33 -11.33
N TYR A 105 -0.40 -12.04 -11.01
CA TYR A 105 -1.52 -11.17 -10.63
C TYR A 105 -1.52 -9.92 -11.50
N ARG A 106 -2.47 -9.84 -12.45
CA ARG A 106 -2.47 -8.85 -13.53
C ARG A 106 -3.70 -7.95 -13.56
N ASP A 107 -4.48 -7.90 -12.48
CA ASP A 107 -5.72 -7.11 -12.41
C ASP A 107 -5.52 -5.62 -12.71
N VAL A 108 -4.33 -5.08 -12.44
CA VAL A 108 -3.99 -3.68 -12.75
C VAL A 108 -4.07 -3.37 -14.26
N GLU A 109 -3.93 -4.37 -15.13
CA GLU A 109 -3.95 -4.20 -16.59
C GLU A 109 -5.37 -3.99 -17.15
N THR A 110 -6.41 -4.36 -16.39
CA THR A 110 -7.80 -4.26 -16.86
C THR A 110 -8.24 -2.82 -17.04
N GLU A 111 -7.90 -1.95 -16.09
CA GLU A 111 -8.34 -0.55 -16.10
C GLU A 111 -7.32 0.40 -15.43
N LEU A 112 -6.64 -0.05 -14.36
CA LEU A 112 -5.83 0.83 -13.53
C LEU A 112 -4.67 1.47 -14.31
N LEU A 113 -3.95 0.70 -15.13
CA LEU A 113 -2.81 1.24 -15.88
C LEU A 113 -3.20 2.41 -16.77
N SER A 114 -4.31 2.28 -17.52
CA SER A 114 -4.81 3.35 -18.39
C SER A 114 -5.17 4.61 -17.62
N VAL A 115 -5.76 4.44 -16.43
CA VAL A 115 -6.11 5.57 -15.55
C VAL A 115 -4.87 6.25 -14.99
N LEU A 116 -3.87 5.48 -14.61
CA LEU A 116 -2.62 6.05 -14.08
C LEU A 116 -1.86 6.82 -15.18
N GLU A 117 -1.84 6.29 -16.39
CA GLU A 117 -1.25 6.96 -17.56
C GLU A 117 -1.99 8.28 -17.87
N GLU A 118 -3.33 8.25 -17.93
CA GLU A 118 -4.18 9.43 -18.12
C GLU A 118 -3.89 10.54 -17.10
N LEU A 119 -3.70 10.16 -15.82
CA LEU A 119 -3.51 11.09 -14.71
C LEU A 119 -2.04 11.45 -14.44
N GLY A 120 -1.09 10.84 -15.14
CA GLY A 120 0.33 11.04 -14.89
C GLY A 120 0.82 10.53 -13.53
N ILE A 121 0.21 9.44 -13.02
CA ILE A 121 0.51 8.84 -11.72
C ILE A 121 1.43 7.62 -11.91
N GLY A 122 2.51 7.54 -11.14
CA GLY A 122 3.42 6.38 -11.17
C GLY A 122 2.80 5.12 -10.55
N LEU A 123 3.16 3.94 -11.08
CA LEU A 123 2.83 2.65 -10.46
C LEU A 123 4.05 2.07 -9.74
N VAL A 124 3.87 1.68 -8.49
CA VAL A 124 4.85 0.92 -7.71
C VAL A 124 4.30 -0.47 -7.43
N CYS A 125 4.96 -1.49 -7.98
CA CYS A 125 4.50 -2.87 -7.85
C CYS A 125 4.96 -3.48 -6.53
N PHE A 126 4.06 -4.12 -5.77
CA PHE A 126 4.48 -4.97 -4.67
C PHE A 126 4.26 -6.45 -5.00
N CYS A 127 5.00 -7.32 -4.33
CA CYS A 127 5.02 -8.76 -4.53
C CYS A 127 5.27 -9.22 -5.99
N PRO A 128 6.23 -8.63 -6.74
CA PRO A 128 6.47 -8.99 -8.13
C PRO A 128 6.90 -10.45 -8.32
N LEU A 129 7.41 -11.10 -7.26
CA LEU A 129 7.73 -12.53 -7.23
C LEU A 129 6.63 -13.39 -6.59
N GLY A 130 5.38 -12.92 -6.51
CA GLY A 130 4.25 -13.66 -5.96
C GLY A 130 4.51 -14.15 -4.53
N ARG A 131 5.10 -13.31 -3.67
CA ARG A 131 5.50 -13.65 -2.28
C ARG A 131 6.46 -14.85 -2.20
N GLY A 132 7.32 -15.01 -3.19
CA GLY A 132 8.29 -16.08 -3.31
C GLY A 132 7.82 -17.27 -4.15
N TYR A 133 6.54 -17.32 -4.56
CA TYR A 133 6.02 -18.43 -5.37
C TYR A 133 6.74 -18.53 -6.73
N LEU A 134 6.91 -17.42 -7.42
CA LEU A 134 7.53 -17.35 -8.74
C LEU A 134 9.05 -17.61 -8.75
N THR A 135 9.65 -17.87 -7.59
CA THR A 135 11.05 -18.28 -7.51
C THR A 135 11.26 -19.78 -7.82
N GLY A 136 10.17 -20.56 -7.92
CA GLY A 136 10.22 -22.01 -8.12
C GLY A 136 10.67 -22.82 -6.89
N ASN A 137 11.02 -22.15 -5.77
CA ASN A 137 11.55 -22.81 -4.58
C ASN A 137 10.59 -22.87 -3.40
N LEU A 138 9.34 -22.41 -3.59
CA LEU A 138 8.37 -22.37 -2.51
C LEU A 138 7.71 -23.74 -2.29
N LYS A 139 7.85 -24.28 -1.07
CA LYS A 139 7.14 -25.48 -0.60
C LYS A 139 6.29 -25.11 0.61
N GLN A 140 5.07 -25.66 0.69
CA GLN A 140 4.16 -25.42 1.82
C GLN A 140 4.79 -25.89 3.15
N SER A 141 5.56 -26.98 3.10
CA SER A 141 6.29 -27.50 4.27
C SER A 141 7.30 -26.51 4.89
N ASN A 142 7.66 -25.45 4.15
CA ASN A 142 8.58 -24.42 4.64
C ASN A 142 7.86 -23.30 5.41
N PHE A 143 6.52 -23.33 5.51
CA PHE A 143 5.76 -22.31 6.22
C PHE A 143 5.76 -22.60 7.73
N THR A 144 6.20 -21.64 8.51
CA THR A 144 6.04 -21.68 9.97
C THR A 144 4.65 -21.18 10.36
N SER A 145 4.16 -21.53 11.55
CA SER A 145 2.86 -21.08 12.06
C SER A 145 2.68 -19.54 12.11
N LYS A 146 3.77 -18.79 12.00
CA LYS A 146 3.79 -17.31 11.96
C LYS A 146 3.86 -16.76 10.53
N ASP A 147 3.91 -17.61 9.52
CA ASP A 147 4.00 -17.16 8.13
C ASP A 147 2.65 -16.59 7.66
N VAL A 148 2.65 -15.33 7.29
CA VAL A 148 1.44 -14.60 6.86
C VAL A 148 0.79 -15.23 5.61
N ARG A 149 1.54 -16.02 4.84
CA ARG A 149 1.05 -16.68 3.62
C ARG A 149 0.03 -17.79 3.92
N ILE A 150 0.11 -18.42 5.11
CA ILE A 150 -0.85 -19.49 5.52
C ILE A 150 -2.31 -18.99 5.48
N GLY A 151 -2.55 -17.72 5.83
CA GLY A 151 -3.88 -17.11 5.79
C GLY A 151 -4.35 -16.67 4.40
N MET A 152 -3.54 -16.87 3.35
CA MET A 152 -3.89 -16.42 2.01
C MET A 152 -4.43 -17.58 1.17
N PRO A 153 -5.59 -17.42 0.47
CA PRO A 153 -6.22 -18.50 -0.29
C PRO A 153 -5.27 -19.22 -1.25
N ARG A 154 -4.41 -18.49 -1.95
CA ARG A 154 -3.46 -19.05 -2.94
C ARG A 154 -2.32 -19.88 -2.33
N PHE A 155 -2.16 -19.87 -1.00
CA PHE A 155 -1.14 -20.64 -0.26
C PHE A 155 -1.76 -21.58 0.76
N SER A 156 -3.10 -21.69 0.84
CA SER A 156 -3.80 -22.38 1.92
C SER A 156 -3.65 -23.92 1.90
N SER A 157 -3.29 -24.50 0.74
CA SER A 157 -3.09 -25.94 0.58
C SER A 157 -2.11 -26.26 -0.56
N GLU A 158 -1.60 -27.50 -0.58
CA GLU A 158 -0.81 -27.99 -1.71
C GLU A 158 -1.59 -27.98 -3.02
N ALA A 159 -2.90 -28.27 -2.95
CA ALA A 159 -3.78 -28.19 -4.12
C ALA A 159 -3.88 -26.76 -4.66
N ALA A 160 -3.99 -25.75 -3.78
CA ALA A 160 -3.98 -24.34 -4.18
C ALA A 160 -2.65 -23.92 -4.82
N LEU A 161 -1.53 -24.36 -4.24
CA LEU A 161 -0.20 -24.13 -4.83
C LEU A 161 -0.07 -24.79 -6.20
N LYS A 162 -0.49 -26.06 -6.32
CA LYS A 162 -0.42 -26.80 -7.59
C LYS A 162 -1.32 -26.19 -8.68
N ALA A 163 -2.53 -25.76 -8.34
CA ALA A 163 -3.45 -25.13 -9.28
C ALA A 163 -2.88 -23.83 -9.91
N ASN A 164 -1.87 -23.23 -9.30
CA ASN A 164 -1.22 -22.01 -9.78
C ASN A 164 0.15 -22.27 -10.44
N GLN A 165 0.55 -23.55 -10.63
CA GLN A 165 1.85 -23.89 -11.26
C GLN A 165 1.85 -23.74 -12.77
N ASP A 166 0.68 -23.79 -13.40
CA ASP A 166 0.52 -23.77 -14.86
C ASP A 166 0.23 -22.35 -15.41
N CYS A 167 0.51 -21.31 -14.61
CA CYS A 167 0.32 -19.90 -14.98
C CYS A 167 1.55 -19.29 -15.61
#